data_760c0229cc8faa08e6259cc8a2cb33f4
#
_entry.id   760c0229cc8faa08e6259cc8a2cb33f4
#
_cell.length_a   1.000
_cell.length_b   1.000
_cell.length_c   1.000
_cell.angle_alpha   90.00
_cell.angle_beta   90.00
_cell.angle_gamma   90.00
#
_symmetry.space_group_name_H-M   'P 1'
#
loop_
_entity.id
_entity.type
_entity.pdbx_description
1 polymer ?
#
loop_
_entity_poly.entity_id
_entity_poly.type
_entity_poly.pdbx_seq_one_letter_code
_entity_poly.pdbx_strand_id
1 'polypeptide(L)'
;MEMVIATQNTMVSLNGMTVKRTHKIAERTEDVMMGAIKAQMIETLKNKMANGVAHFVFKKKNGELREAWGTIQSNIAIAKTNGRGESRENYFTTAYFDIEKGAWRSFRWETLIKVF
;
A
#
# COMPACT_ATOMS: atom_id res chain seq x y z
N MET A 1 15.37 6.33 -7.25
CA MET A 1 15.13 7.31 -8.34
C MET A 1 13.85 8.07 -8.09
N GLU A 2 13.87 9.33 -8.36
CA GLU A 2 12.69 10.18 -8.22
C GLU A 2 12.26 10.71 -9.58
N MET A 3 10.96 10.77 -9.79
CA MET A 3 10.36 11.27 -11.02
C MET A 3 9.37 12.37 -10.66
N VAL A 4 9.38 13.46 -11.42
CA VAL A 4 8.45 14.57 -11.22
C VAL A 4 7.51 14.64 -12.42
N ILE A 5 6.21 14.65 -12.12
CA ILE A 5 5.16 14.77 -13.14
C ILE A 5 4.44 16.10 -12.92
N ALA A 6 4.41 16.92 -13.95
CA ALA A 6 3.65 18.17 -13.92
C ALA A 6 2.31 17.96 -14.61
N THR A 7 1.22 18.26 -13.91
CA THR A 7 -0.13 18.18 -14.46
C THR A 7 -0.84 19.50 -14.18
N GLN A 8 -1.21 20.22 -15.23
CA GLN A 8 -1.81 21.53 -15.11
C GLN A 8 -0.98 22.43 -14.18
N ASN A 9 -1.46 22.76 -13.00
CA ASN A 9 -0.76 23.60 -12.05
C ASN A 9 -0.19 22.83 -10.86
N THR A 10 -0.15 21.51 -10.95
CA THR A 10 0.27 20.64 -9.85
C THR A 10 1.47 19.81 -10.26
N MET A 11 2.47 19.75 -9.40
CA MET A 11 3.61 18.86 -9.56
C MET A 11 3.51 17.74 -8.53
N VAL A 12 3.65 16.49 -8.99
CA VAL A 12 3.65 15.31 -8.14
C VAL A 12 5.02 14.65 -8.24
N SER A 13 5.67 14.47 -7.09
CA SER A 13 6.96 13.78 -7.03
C SER A 13 6.71 12.30 -6.79
N LEU A 14 7.27 11.46 -7.66
CA LEU A 14 7.15 10.00 -7.59
C LEU A 14 8.53 9.39 -7.34
N ASN A 15 8.68 8.64 -6.25
CA ASN A 15 9.91 7.90 -6.01
C ASN A 15 9.93 6.61 -6.85
N GLY A 16 11.08 5.89 -6.82
CA GLY A 16 11.27 4.69 -7.62
C GLY A 16 10.25 3.59 -7.33
N MET A 17 9.86 3.43 -6.07
CA MET A 17 8.85 2.42 -5.70
C MET A 17 7.47 2.79 -6.19
N THR A 18 7.11 4.07 -6.15
CA THR A 18 5.82 4.52 -6.66
C THR A 18 5.74 4.32 -8.19
N VAL A 19 6.83 4.56 -8.90
CA VAL A 19 6.92 4.28 -10.34
C VAL A 19 6.73 2.79 -10.60
N LYS A 20 7.43 1.94 -9.86
CA LYS A 20 7.30 0.48 -9.97
C LYS A 20 5.87 0.01 -9.74
N ARG A 21 5.22 0.52 -8.70
CA ARG A 21 3.83 0.19 -8.38
C ARG A 21 2.89 0.64 -9.49
N THR A 22 3.10 1.85 -10.03
CA THR A 22 2.29 2.37 -11.13
C THR A 22 2.36 1.44 -12.33
N HIS A 23 3.56 1.02 -12.74
CA HIS A 23 3.74 0.12 -13.87
C HIS A 23 3.05 -1.22 -13.65
N LYS A 24 3.23 -1.83 -12.49
CA LYS A 24 2.66 -3.14 -12.21
C LYS A 24 1.14 -3.10 -12.11
N ILE A 25 0.59 -2.09 -11.46
CA ILE A 25 -0.86 -1.94 -11.36
C ILE A 25 -1.47 -1.66 -12.73
N ALA A 26 -0.84 -0.79 -13.52
CA ALA A 26 -1.30 -0.50 -14.88
C ALA A 26 -1.30 -1.78 -15.74
N GLU A 27 -0.27 -2.61 -15.61
CA GLU A 27 -0.19 -3.89 -16.32
C GLU A 27 -1.34 -4.83 -15.92
N ARG A 28 -1.62 -4.94 -14.62
CA ARG A 28 -2.63 -5.85 -14.10
C ARG A 28 -4.07 -5.38 -14.33
N THR A 29 -4.28 -4.07 -14.34
CA THR A 29 -5.62 -3.48 -14.53
C THR A 29 -5.88 -3.06 -15.97
N GLU A 30 -4.84 -3.07 -16.80
CA GLU A 30 -4.88 -2.54 -18.18
C GLU A 30 -5.32 -1.08 -18.22
N ASP A 31 -4.96 -0.32 -17.18
CA ASP A 31 -5.40 1.07 -17.02
C ASP A 31 -4.28 1.88 -16.37
N VAL A 32 -3.63 2.73 -17.15
CA VAL A 32 -2.50 3.54 -16.69
C VAL A 32 -2.94 4.54 -15.61
N MET A 33 -4.11 5.13 -15.76
CA MET A 33 -4.63 6.09 -14.79
C MET A 33 -4.90 5.39 -13.45
N MET A 34 -5.47 4.19 -13.49
CA MET A 34 -5.70 3.38 -12.29
C MET A 34 -4.37 3.03 -11.61
N GLY A 35 -3.34 2.73 -12.42
CA GLY A 35 -2.00 2.48 -11.89
C GLY A 35 -1.48 3.67 -11.10
N ALA A 36 -1.56 4.87 -11.66
CA ALA A 36 -1.09 6.08 -11.01
C ALA A 36 -1.87 6.38 -9.73
N ILE A 37 -3.20 6.28 -9.78
CA ILE A 37 -4.06 6.55 -8.63
C ILE A 37 -3.77 5.59 -7.48
N LYS A 38 -3.75 4.30 -7.76
CA LYS A 38 -3.55 3.28 -6.71
C LYS A 38 -2.13 3.32 -6.16
N ALA A 39 -1.13 3.60 -6.99
CA ALA A 39 0.24 3.75 -6.51
C ALA A 39 0.37 4.91 -5.50
N GLN A 40 -0.31 6.03 -5.75
CA GLN A 40 -0.34 7.14 -4.80
C GLN A 40 -1.09 6.78 -3.53
N MET A 41 -2.18 6.05 -3.64
CA MET A 41 -2.92 5.56 -2.47
C MET A 41 -2.03 4.69 -1.58
N ILE A 42 -1.24 3.81 -2.18
CA ILE A 42 -0.32 2.95 -1.44
C ILE A 42 0.74 3.77 -0.72
N GLU A 43 1.32 4.77 -1.39
CA GLU A 43 2.30 5.64 -0.78
C GLU A 43 1.71 6.39 0.43
N THR A 44 0.51 6.93 0.28
CA THR A 44 -0.21 7.58 1.37
C THR A 44 -0.46 6.61 2.53
N LEU A 45 -0.91 5.40 2.21
CA LEU A 45 -1.19 4.37 3.20
C LEU A 45 0.07 3.99 3.97
N LYS A 46 1.18 3.78 3.28
CA LYS A 46 2.44 3.41 3.92
C LYS A 46 2.94 4.51 4.86
N ASN A 47 2.79 5.77 4.45
CA ASN A 47 3.15 6.89 5.31
C ASN A 47 2.28 6.95 6.57
N LYS A 48 0.97 6.71 6.43
CA LYS A 48 0.08 6.66 7.58
C LYS A 48 0.43 5.50 8.51
N MET A 49 0.73 4.33 7.95
CA MET A 49 1.10 3.16 8.75
C MET A 49 2.46 3.31 9.44
N ALA A 50 3.37 4.06 8.84
CA ALA A 50 4.68 4.34 9.45
C ALA A 50 4.54 5.26 10.67
N ASN A 51 3.48 6.05 10.75
CA ASN A 51 3.24 7.00 11.82
C ASN A 51 2.13 6.58 12.80
N GLY A 52 1.60 5.38 12.63
CA GLY A 52 0.55 4.88 13.49
C GLY A 52 -0.26 3.79 12.82
N VAL A 53 -1.54 3.73 13.16
CA VAL A 53 -2.49 2.77 12.60
C VAL A 53 -3.31 3.46 11.53
N ALA A 54 -3.39 2.85 10.36
CA ALA A 54 -4.19 3.36 9.25
C ALA A 54 -5.40 2.45 9.00
N HIS A 55 -6.46 3.04 8.50
CA HIS A 55 -7.71 2.35 8.15
C HIS A 55 -7.85 2.34 6.63
N PHE A 56 -8.07 1.17 6.06
CA PHE A 56 -8.16 1.04 4.60
C PHE A 56 -9.00 -0.17 4.20
N VAL A 57 -9.34 -0.23 2.92
CA VAL A 57 -10.16 -1.31 2.34
C VAL A 57 -9.46 -1.85 1.10
N PHE A 58 -9.41 -3.16 0.98
CA PHE A 58 -8.92 -3.81 -0.23
C PHE A 58 -9.83 -4.99 -0.60
N LYS A 59 -9.67 -5.49 -1.83
CA LYS A 59 -10.46 -6.61 -2.33
C LYS A 59 -9.68 -7.92 -2.13
N LYS A 60 -10.31 -8.89 -1.49
CA LYS A 60 -9.73 -10.23 -1.29
C LYS A 60 -9.78 -11.03 -2.60
N LYS A 61 -9.06 -12.16 -2.62
CA LYS A 61 -9.03 -13.04 -3.80
C LYS A 61 -10.42 -13.50 -4.23
N ASN A 62 -11.31 -13.72 -3.26
CA ASN A 62 -12.68 -14.16 -3.55
C ASN A 62 -13.61 -13.03 -3.99
N GLY A 63 -13.10 -11.80 -4.12
CA GLY A 63 -13.89 -10.66 -4.54
C GLY A 63 -14.55 -9.88 -3.42
N GLU A 64 -14.50 -10.36 -2.19
CA GLU A 64 -15.07 -9.64 -1.06
C GLU A 64 -14.18 -8.48 -0.62
N LEU A 65 -14.80 -7.40 -0.13
CA LEU A 65 -14.06 -6.28 0.44
C LEU A 65 -13.63 -6.60 1.85
N ARG A 66 -12.39 -6.29 2.14
CA ARG A 66 -11.81 -6.42 3.49
C ARG A 66 -11.47 -5.05 4.02
N GLU A 67 -12.10 -4.68 5.11
CA GLU A 67 -11.76 -3.47 5.86
C GLU A 67 -10.71 -3.83 6.90
N ALA A 68 -9.65 -3.05 6.96
CA ALA A 68 -8.49 -3.38 7.80
C ALA A 68 -7.95 -2.17 8.54
N TRP A 69 -7.36 -2.42 9.69
CA TRP A 69 -6.60 -1.46 10.48
C TRP A 69 -5.18 -2.01 10.61
N GLY A 70 -4.23 -1.32 10.02
CA GLY A 70 -2.87 -1.83 9.91
C GLY A 70 -1.81 -0.81 10.27
N THR A 71 -0.63 -1.32 10.58
CA THR A 71 0.54 -0.49 10.87
C THR A 71 1.81 -1.15 10.37
N ILE A 72 2.83 -0.34 10.12
CA ILE A 72 4.20 -0.82 9.93
C ILE A 72 5.13 -0.18 10.95
N GLN A 73 4.56 0.50 11.94
CA GLN A 73 5.33 1.11 13.01
C GLN A 73 5.89 0.00 13.92
N SER A 74 7.23 -0.10 13.95
CA SER A 74 7.91 -1.23 14.57
C SER A 74 7.62 -1.39 16.06
N ASN A 75 7.47 -0.30 16.80
CA ASN A 75 7.19 -0.38 18.22
C ASN A 75 5.81 -1.00 18.53
N ILE A 76 4.84 -0.86 17.62
CA ILE A 76 3.53 -1.49 17.76
C ILE A 76 3.59 -2.95 17.30
N ALA A 77 4.14 -3.17 16.11
CA ALA A 77 4.17 -4.51 15.50
C ALA A 77 5.05 -5.48 16.29
N ILE A 78 6.24 -5.06 16.70
CA ILE A 78 7.17 -5.91 17.45
C ILE A 78 6.63 -6.24 18.83
N ALA A 79 5.95 -5.29 19.49
CA ALA A 79 5.36 -5.52 20.78
C ALA A 79 4.26 -6.59 20.75
N LYS A 80 3.63 -6.79 19.59
CA LYS A 80 2.55 -7.75 19.40
C LYS A 80 3.02 -9.11 18.90
N THR A 81 4.24 -9.18 18.32
CA THR A 81 4.80 -10.41 17.79
C THR A 81 6.25 -10.57 18.25
N ASN A 82 6.77 -11.79 18.18
CA ASN A 82 8.17 -12.06 18.52
C ASN A 82 9.10 -11.82 17.33
N GLY A 83 8.60 -11.29 16.26
CA GLY A 83 9.37 -11.02 15.07
C GLY A 83 8.83 -9.80 14.35
N ARG A 84 9.34 -9.61 13.15
CA ARG A 84 8.91 -8.52 12.28
C ARG A 84 8.51 -9.07 10.93
N GLY A 85 7.61 -8.38 10.25
CA GLY A 85 7.22 -8.75 8.91
C GLY A 85 8.32 -8.45 7.91
N GLU A 86 8.35 -9.24 6.85
CA GLU A 86 9.23 -9.01 5.72
C GLU A 86 8.57 -8.06 4.74
N SER A 87 9.38 -7.30 4.01
CA SER A 87 8.87 -6.50 2.91
C SER A 87 8.32 -7.42 1.83
N ARG A 88 7.11 -7.14 1.38
CA ARG A 88 6.46 -7.87 0.29
C ARG A 88 6.45 -7.09 -1.01
N GLU A 89 7.14 -5.95 -1.06
CA GLU A 89 7.14 -5.11 -2.26
C GLU A 89 7.75 -5.80 -3.47
N ASN A 90 8.69 -6.73 -3.25
CA ASN A 90 9.27 -7.52 -4.33
C ASN A 90 8.31 -8.52 -4.95
N TYR A 91 7.19 -8.78 -4.28
CA TYR A 91 6.14 -9.69 -4.76
C TYR A 91 4.92 -8.93 -5.22
N PHE A 92 5.04 -7.61 -5.41
CA PHE A 92 3.97 -6.72 -5.85
C PHE A 92 2.80 -6.68 -4.88
N THR A 93 3.14 -6.76 -3.61
CA THR A 93 2.20 -6.67 -2.48
C THR A 93 2.75 -5.69 -1.45
N THR A 94 1.89 -5.24 -0.56
CA THR A 94 2.30 -4.43 0.59
C THR A 94 1.93 -5.19 1.86
N ALA A 95 2.92 -5.35 2.75
CA ALA A 95 2.73 -6.00 4.03
C ALA A 95 2.31 -4.98 5.09
N TYR A 96 1.49 -5.41 6.01
CA TYR A 96 1.07 -4.61 7.16
C TYR A 96 0.79 -5.53 8.35
N PHE A 97 0.94 -4.99 9.55
CA PHE A 97 0.52 -5.70 10.75
C PHE A 97 -0.95 -5.38 11.01
N ASP A 98 -1.78 -6.42 10.96
CA ASP A 98 -3.23 -6.29 11.14
C ASP A 98 -3.54 -6.23 12.62
N ILE A 99 -4.04 -5.09 13.07
CA ILE A 99 -4.32 -4.85 14.50
C ILE A 99 -5.41 -5.78 15.01
N GLU A 100 -6.45 -6.01 14.22
CA GLU A 100 -7.56 -6.87 14.61
C GLU A 100 -7.17 -8.35 14.73
N LYS A 101 -6.35 -8.79 13.75
CA LYS A 101 -5.95 -10.21 13.70
C LYS A 101 -4.68 -10.50 14.49
N GLY A 102 -3.94 -9.46 14.89
CA GLY A 102 -2.69 -9.63 15.61
C GLY A 102 -1.63 -10.36 14.81
N ALA A 103 -1.58 -10.16 13.50
CA ALA A 103 -0.68 -10.90 12.61
C ALA A 103 -0.29 -10.06 11.39
N TRP A 104 0.86 -10.38 10.81
CA TRP A 104 1.26 -9.79 9.56
C TRP A 104 0.42 -10.33 8.42
N ARG A 105 -0.03 -9.44 7.55
CA ARG A 105 -0.80 -9.76 6.35
C ARG A 105 -0.29 -8.90 5.21
N SER A 106 -0.80 -9.17 4.01
CA SER A 106 -0.45 -8.36 2.84
C SER A 106 -1.63 -8.29 1.88
N PHE A 107 -1.59 -7.28 1.01
CA PHE A 107 -2.55 -7.17 -0.08
C PHE A 107 -1.79 -6.92 -1.37
N ARG A 108 -2.37 -7.36 -2.49
CA ARG A 108 -1.81 -7.08 -3.80
C ARG A 108 -2.10 -5.63 -4.15
N TRP A 109 -1.11 -4.98 -4.77
CA TRP A 109 -1.18 -3.53 -5.02
C TRP A 109 -2.46 -3.10 -5.75
N GLU A 110 -2.87 -3.86 -6.77
CA GLU A 110 -4.03 -3.51 -7.58
C GLU A 110 -5.36 -3.66 -6.83
N THR A 111 -5.36 -4.32 -5.68
CA THR A 111 -6.59 -4.61 -4.93
C THR A 111 -7.00 -3.52 -3.95
N LEU A 112 -6.13 -2.55 -3.69
CA LEU A 112 -6.45 -1.47 -2.75
C LEU A 112 -7.60 -0.62 -3.30
N ILE A 113 -8.61 -0.40 -2.47
CA ILE A 113 -9.85 0.30 -2.87
C ILE A 113 -9.90 1.70 -2.28
N LYS A 114 -9.61 1.84 -0.99
CA LYS A 114 -9.75 3.11 -0.29
C LYS A 114 -8.81 3.19 0.91
N VAL A 115 -8.28 4.38 1.12
CA VAL A 115 -7.53 4.74 2.34
C VAL A 115 -8.30 5.85 3.02
N PHE A 116 -8.67 5.64 4.28
CA PHE A 116 -9.41 6.63 5.07
C PHE A 116 -8.53 7.68 5.71
#